data_d5261733bc13c828dc3a81aa3884a429
#
_entry.id   d5261733bc13c828dc3a81aa3884a429
#
_cell.length_a   1.000
_cell.length_b   1.000
_cell.length_c   1.000
_cell.angle_alpha   90.00
_cell.angle_beta   90.00
_cell.angle_gamma   90.00
#
_symmetry.space_group_name_H-M   'P 1'
#
loop_
_entity.id
_entity.type
_entity.pdbx_description
1 polymer ?
#
loop_
_entity_poly.entity_id
_entity_poly.type
_entity_poly.pdbx_seq_one_letter_code
_entity_poly.pdbx_strand_id
1 'polypeptide(L)'
;PYAYESIEDVRQELIEVIEERLSETEYVPWAKTGQEFHFIRSQMVVFDTGVTYMEPAEMLNAIPSMSLGSIFYHFIDARRRTEDRKNDLSLWLAAFGDKYEKLIEDLDNIDPFFISLTRMRREIAHAFDKHLKTVA
;
A
#
# COMPACT_ATOMS: atom_id res chain seq x y z
N PRO A 1 8.94 6.17 7.93
CA PRO A 1 8.93 4.78 7.55
C PRO A 1 10.35 4.41 7.15
N TYR A 2 10.96 3.47 7.88
CA TYR A 2 12.29 2.98 7.61
C TYR A 2 12.27 2.24 6.28
N ALA A 3 12.92 2.82 5.25
CA ALA A 3 13.13 2.13 4.00
C ALA A 3 14.36 1.23 4.19
N TYR A 4 14.14 -0.05 4.45
CA TYR A 4 15.20 -1.03 4.45
C TYR A 4 15.60 -1.32 3.01
N GLU A 5 16.88 -1.27 2.71
CA GLU A 5 17.41 -1.51 1.37
C GLU A 5 17.49 -3.01 1.05
N SER A 6 17.63 -3.83 2.11
CA SER A 6 17.74 -5.28 1.96
C SER A 6 16.97 -6.03 3.06
N ILE A 7 16.76 -7.34 2.85
CA ILE A 7 16.18 -8.21 3.88
C ILE A 7 17.15 -8.43 5.04
N GLU A 8 18.42 -8.30 4.77
CA GLU A 8 19.51 -8.39 5.76
C GLU A 8 19.43 -7.22 6.73
N ASP A 9 19.12 -6.01 6.26
CA ASP A 9 18.95 -4.83 7.11
C ASP A 9 17.74 -5.00 8.06
N VAL A 10 16.62 -5.50 7.53
CA VAL A 10 15.43 -5.82 8.36
C VAL A 10 15.76 -6.88 9.40
N ARG A 11 16.53 -7.88 9.02
CA ARG A 11 16.96 -8.95 9.93
C ARG A 11 17.83 -8.40 11.04
N GLN A 12 18.80 -7.55 10.69
CA GLN A 12 19.73 -6.96 11.66
C GLN A 12 18.96 -6.08 12.66
N GLU A 13 18.10 -5.21 12.18
CA GLU A 13 17.26 -4.35 13.02
C GLU A 13 16.38 -5.18 13.98
N LEU A 14 15.77 -6.25 13.47
CA LEU A 14 14.97 -7.15 14.31
C LEU A 14 15.81 -7.85 15.39
N ILE A 15 17.04 -8.26 15.06
CA ILE A 15 17.97 -8.86 16.04
C ILE A 15 18.26 -7.84 17.13
N GLU A 16 18.63 -6.62 16.78
CA GLU A 16 18.95 -5.55 17.73
C GLU A 16 17.78 -5.23 18.66
N VAL A 17 16.58 -5.07 18.12
CA VAL A 17 15.37 -4.84 18.93
C VAL A 17 15.06 -6.01 19.87
N ILE A 18 15.24 -7.25 19.39
CA ILE A 18 15.04 -8.44 20.22
C ILE A 18 16.09 -8.53 21.32
N GLU A 19 17.36 -8.31 21.00
CA GLU A 19 18.47 -8.34 21.98
C GLU A 19 18.30 -7.25 23.04
N GLU A 20 17.92 -6.02 22.63
CA GLU A 20 17.61 -4.96 23.57
C GLU A 20 16.48 -5.38 24.51
N ARG A 21 15.38 -5.91 23.97
CA ARG A 21 14.24 -6.36 24.78
C ARG A 21 14.59 -7.52 25.71
N LEU A 22 15.40 -8.46 25.24
CA LEU A 22 15.87 -9.58 26.06
C LEU A 22 16.77 -9.11 27.19
N SER A 23 17.61 -8.10 26.98
CA SER A 23 18.47 -7.53 28.02
C SER A 23 17.70 -6.87 29.15
N GLU A 24 16.49 -6.38 28.88
CA GLU A 24 15.59 -5.78 29.87
C GLU A 24 14.76 -6.82 30.63
N THR A 25 14.76 -8.09 30.20
CA THR A 25 13.83 -9.09 30.69
C THR A 25 14.57 -10.18 31.47
N GLU A 26 14.30 -10.29 32.75
CA GLU A 26 14.93 -11.28 33.66
C GLU A 26 14.52 -12.73 33.37
N TYR A 27 13.38 -12.93 32.69
CA TYR A 27 12.84 -14.24 32.33
C TYR A 27 12.27 -14.26 30.92
N VAL A 28 12.83 -15.12 30.08
CA VAL A 28 12.35 -15.36 28.71
C VAL A 28 11.57 -16.68 28.69
N PRO A 29 10.24 -16.66 28.51
CA PRO A 29 9.46 -17.90 28.40
C PRO A 29 9.79 -18.62 27.09
N TRP A 30 9.90 -19.95 27.16
CA TRP A 30 10.05 -20.77 25.96
C TRP A 30 8.79 -20.69 25.07
N ALA A 31 9.00 -20.61 23.77
CA ALA A 31 7.89 -20.72 22.82
C ALA A 31 7.23 -22.09 22.94
N LYS A 32 5.88 -22.12 22.90
CA LYS A 32 5.15 -23.38 22.85
C LYS A 32 5.31 -24.00 21.47
N THR A 33 5.39 -25.33 21.42
CA THR A 33 5.42 -26.07 20.16
C THR A 33 4.24 -25.67 19.28
N GLY A 34 4.52 -25.32 18.01
CA GLY A 34 3.52 -24.83 17.06
C GLY A 34 3.24 -23.33 17.13
N GLN A 35 3.97 -22.57 17.97
CA GLN A 35 3.89 -21.10 18.05
C GLN A 35 5.22 -20.45 17.67
N GLU A 36 6.04 -21.16 16.92
CA GLU A 36 7.31 -20.64 16.38
C GLU A 36 7.02 -19.50 15.39
N PHE A 37 7.86 -18.48 15.42
CA PHE A 37 7.79 -17.40 14.44
C PHE A 37 8.40 -17.85 13.12
N HIS A 38 7.64 -17.68 12.04
CA HIS A 38 8.10 -18.05 10.70
C HIS A 38 8.26 -16.80 9.84
N PHE A 39 9.45 -16.58 9.28
CA PHE A 39 9.66 -15.59 8.26
C PHE A 39 9.05 -16.05 6.94
N ILE A 40 8.12 -15.27 6.38
CA ILE A 40 7.53 -15.54 5.07
C ILE A 40 8.10 -14.53 4.07
N ARG A 41 8.80 -15.02 3.06
CA ARG A 41 9.19 -14.22 1.91
C ARG A 41 8.08 -14.28 0.87
N SER A 42 7.48 -13.14 0.55
CA SER A 42 6.56 -13.03 -0.59
C SER A 42 7.28 -12.43 -1.80
N GLN A 43 6.99 -12.96 -2.97
CA GLN A 43 7.42 -12.40 -4.24
C GLN A 43 6.19 -11.94 -4.99
N MET A 44 6.17 -10.65 -5.37
CA MET A 44 5.10 -10.12 -6.19
C MET A 44 5.37 -10.46 -7.65
N VAL A 45 4.38 -11.04 -8.31
CA VAL A 45 4.38 -11.24 -9.76
C VAL A 45 3.28 -10.39 -10.35
N VAL A 46 3.66 -9.51 -11.27
CA VAL A 46 2.73 -8.59 -11.95
C VAL A 46 2.40 -9.16 -13.31
N PHE A 47 1.10 -9.27 -13.59
CA PHE A 47 0.59 -9.69 -14.89
C PHE A 47 -0.17 -8.51 -15.53
N ASP A 48 0.10 -8.27 -16.82
CA ASP A 48 -0.71 -7.35 -17.60
C ASP A 48 -2.10 -7.96 -17.79
N THR A 49 -3.13 -7.21 -17.41
CA THR A 49 -4.53 -7.60 -17.59
C THR A 49 -5.06 -7.31 -18.99
N GLY A 50 -4.30 -6.55 -19.80
CA GLY A 50 -4.74 -6.06 -21.11
C GLY A 50 -5.87 -5.03 -21.05
N VAL A 51 -6.23 -4.54 -19.85
CA VAL A 51 -7.25 -3.51 -19.66
C VAL A 51 -6.59 -2.16 -19.50
N THR A 52 -6.96 -1.20 -20.34
CA THR A 52 -6.47 0.18 -20.28
C THR A 52 -7.62 1.13 -19.98
N TYR A 53 -7.40 2.04 -19.06
CA TYR A 53 -8.35 3.11 -18.73
C TYR A 53 -7.83 4.43 -19.30
N MET A 54 -8.67 5.09 -20.08
CA MET A 54 -8.28 6.34 -20.79
C MET A 54 -8.79 7.59 -20.06
N GLU A 55 -9.86 7.45 -19.25
CA GLU A 55 -10.49 8.56 -18.56
C GLU A 55 -10.70 8.26 -17.08
N PRO A 56 -10.52 9.26 -16.19
CA PRO A 56 -10.74 9.08 -14.75
C PRO A 56 -12.15 8.59 -14.37
N ALA A 57 -13.17 8.90 -15.16
CA ALA A 57 -14.53 8.45 -14.91
C ALA A 57 -14.69 6.91 -14.99
N GLU A 58 -13.87 6.22 -15.79
CA GLU A 58 -13.88 4.76 -15.91
C GLU A 58 -13.49 4.08 -14.60
N MET A 59 -12.68 4.76 -13.77
CA MET A 59 -12.22 4.24 -12.48
C MET A 59 -13.35 4.11 -11.45
N LEU A 60 -14.48 4.82 -11.61
CA LEU A 60 -15.67 4.65 -10.77
C LEU A 60 -16.16 3.20 -10.73
N ASN A 61 -16.11 2.52 -11.87
CA ASN A 61 -16.53 1.13 -11.99
C ASN A 61 -15.36 0.15 -11.82
N ALA A 62 -14.15 0.57 -12.17
CA ALA A 62 -12.97 -0.27 -12.13
C ALA A 62 -12.48 -0.54 -10.69
N ILE A 63 -12.31 0.49 -9.87
CA ILE A 63 -11.74 0.36 -8.51
C ILE A 63 -12.51 -0.62 -7.63
N PRO A 64 -13.86 -0.61 -7.56
CA PRO A 64 -14.60 -1.57 -6.74
C PRO A 64 -14.34 -3.04 -7.12
N SER A 65 -14.02 -3.30 -8.40
CA SER A 65 -13.76 -4.64 -8.94
C SER A 65 -12.30 -5.04 -8.96
N MET A 66 -11.37 -4.10 -8.70
CA MET A 66 -9.94 -4.40 -8.66
C MET A 66 -9.60 -5.47 -7.63
N SER A 67 -8.67 -6.35 -7.98
CA SER A 67 -8.11 -7.31 -7.03
C SER A 67 -7.37 -6.59 -5.90
N LEU A 68 -7.28 -7.23 -4.72
CA LEU A 68 -6.50 -6.66 -3.62
C LEU A 68 -5.01 -6.58 -3.97
N GLY A 69 -4.52 -7.48 -4.83
CA GLY A 69 -3.16 -7.42 -5.37
C GLY A 69 -2.93 -6.17 -6.23
N SER A 70 -3.90 -5.80 -7.09
CA SER A 70 -3.83 -4.55 -7.87
C SER A 70 -3.84 -3.32 -6.98
N ILE A 71 -4.69 -3.30 -5.94
CA ILE A 71 -4.70 -2.20 -4.97
C ILE A 71 -3.35 -2.09 -4.26
N PHE A 72 -2.78 -3.20 -3.81
CA PHE A 72 -1.45 -3.21 -3.21
C PHE A 72 -0.38 -2.67 -4.16
N TYR A 73 -0.35 -3.17 -5.40
CA TYR A 73 0.65 -2.81 -6.41
C TYR A 73 0.61 -1.32 -6.77
N HIS A 74 -0.59 -0.80 -7.10
CA HIS A 74 -0.74 0.57 -7.58
C HIS A 74 -0.77 1.62 -6.46
N PHE A 75 -1.09 1.24 -5.23
CA PHE A 75 -1.27 2.21 -4.14
C PHE A 75 -0.17 2.14 -3.08
N ILE A 76 0.32 0.97 -2.74
CA ILE A 76 1.36 0.79 -1.71
C ILE A 76 2.73 0.63 -2.36
N ASP A 77 2.90 -0.38 -3.19
CA ASP A 77 4.19 -0.69 -3.81
C ASP A 77 4.65 0.41 -4.77
N ALA A 78 3.74 1.10 -5.42
CA ALA A 78 4.02 2.26 -6.26
C ALA A 78 4.86 3.32 -5.54
N ARG A 79 4.56 3.59 -4.26
CA ARG A 79 5.31 4.56 -3.45
C ARG A 79 6.78 4.20 -3.24
N ARG A 80 7.16 2.95 -3.47
CA ARG A 80 8.56 2.50 -3.45
C ARG A 80 9.24 2.64 -4.80
N ARG A 81 8.47 2.60 -5.91
CA ARG A 81 8.94 2.63 -7.30
C ARG A 81 9.01 4.05 -7.87
N THR A 82 8.26 4.99 -7.30
CA THR A 82 8.20 6.37 -7.77
C THR A 82 9.14 7.27 -6.99
N GLU A 83 9.81 8.19 -7.67
CA GLU A 83 10.75 9.14 -7.04
C GLU A 83 10.05 10.02 -5.99
N ASP A 84 8.83 10.48 -6.30
CA ASP A 84 8.01 11.33 -5.42
C ASP A 84 7.27 10.54 -4.33
N ARG A 85 7.49 9.23 -4.23
CA ARG A 85 6.77 8.32 -3.30
C ARG A 85 5.25 8.42 -3.40
N LYS A 86 4.74 8.74 -4.58
CA LYS A 86 3.31 8.81 -4.88
C LYS A 86 2.78 7.47 -5.35
N ASN A 87 1.48 7.27 -5.18
CA ASN A 87 0.77 6.13 -5.74
C ASN A 87 0.52 6.33 -7.25
N ASP A 88 0.38 5.24 -8.00
CA ASP A 88 0.18 5.28 -9.45
C ASP A 88 -1.10 6.03 -9.86
N LEU A 89 -2.17 5.96 -9.03
CA LEU A 89 -3.43 6.66 -9.32
C LEU A 89 -3.27 8.17 -9.26
N SER A 90 -2.57 8.68 -8.22
CA SER A 90 -2.27 10.12 -8.10
C SER A 90 -1.41 10.62 -9.25
N LEU A 91 -0.39 9.86 -9.66
CA LEU A 91 0.47 10.22 -10.79
C LEU A 91 -0.30 10.20 -12.11
N TRP A 92 -1.16 9.20 -12.31
CA TRP A 92 -1.99 9.11 -13.51
C TRP A 92 -3.00 10.25 -13.60
N LEU A 93 -3.67 10.60 -12.49
CA LEU A 93 -4.62 11.71 -12.44
C LEU A 93 -3.95 13.06 -12.71
N ALA A 94 -2.72 13.26 -12.25
CA ALA A 94 -1.96 14.50 -12.49
C ALA A 94 -1.72 14.77 -13.98
N ALA A 95 -1.68 13.72 -14.83
CA ALA A 95 -1.56 13.87 -16.28
C ALA A 95 -2.80 14.53 -16.95
N PHE A 96 -3.94 14.58 -16.25
CA PHE A 96 -5.17 15.24 -16.73
C PHE A 96 -5.30 16.71 -16.28
N GLY A 97 -4.25 17.27 -15.67
CA GLY A 97 -4.19 18.66 -15.18
C GLY A 97 -4.83 18.88 -13.82
N ASP A 98 -4.95 20.14 -13.40
CA ASP A 98 -5.30 20.58 -12.05
C ASP A 98 -6.75 20.24 -11.63
N LYS A 99 -7.56 19.81 -12.58
CA LYS A 99 -8.98 19.45 -12.35
C LYS A 99 -9.15 18.41 -11.23
N TYR A 100 -8.16 17.54 -11.04
CA TYR A 100 -8.23 16.41 -10.12
C TYR A 100 -7.37 16.60 -8.86
N GLU A 101 -6.83 17.80 -8.63
CA GLU A 101 -5.95 18.11 -7.50
C GLU A 101 -6.55 17.68 -6.14
N LYS A 102 -7.81 18.02 -5.89
CA LYS A 102 -8.51 17.63 -4.65
C LYS A 102 -8.72 16.11 -4.52
N LEU A 103 -8.92 15.40 -5.63
CA LEU A 103 -8.97 13.95 -5.60
C LEU A 103 -7.60 13.35 -5.28
N ILE A 104 -6.54 13.92 -5.86
CA ILE A 104 -5.16 13.51 -5.58
C ILE A 104 -4.83 13.73 -4.09
N GLU A 105 -5.20 14.88 -3.52
CA GLU A 105 -5.03 15.15 -2.09
C GLU A 105 -5.76 14.12 -1.22
N ASP A 106 -7.02 13.81 -1.52
CA ASP A 106 -7.78 12.80 -0.78
C ASP A 106 -7.13 11.42 -0.88
N LEU A 107 -6.61 11.02 -2.05
CA LEU A 107 -5.89 9.76 -2.25
C LEU A 107 -4.55 9.72 -1.47
N ASP A 108 -3.81 10.81 -1.49
CA ASP A 108 -2.50 10.89 -0.81
C ASP A 108 -2.65 10.88 0.73
N ASN A 109 -3.81 11.33 1.24
CA ASN A 109 -4.15 11.28 2.67
C ASN A 109 -4.61 9.89 3.16
N ILE A 110 -4.84 8.91 2.28
CA ILE A 110 -5.14 7.54 2.71
C ILE A 110 -3.88 6.90 3.28
N ASP A 111 -3.91 6.58 4.57
CA ASP A 111 -2.78 5.90 5.23
C ASP A 111 -2.76 4.41 4.88
N PRO A 112 -1.70 3.92 4.21
CA PRO A 112 -1.63 2.53 3.78
C PRO A 112 -1.27 1.55 4.91
N PHE A 113 -0.80 2.03 6.07
CA PHE A 113 -0.21 1.15 7.09
C PHE A 113 -1.22 0.66 8.14
N PHE A 114 -2.28 1.43 8.40
CA PHE A 114 -3.23 1.13 9.48
C PHE A 114 -4.59 0.63 9.02
N ILE A 115 -4.75 0.32 7.73
CA ILE A 115 -6.00 -0.19 7.18
C ILE A 115 -5.78 -1.45 6.35
N SER A 116 -6.79 -2.33 6.29
CA SER A 116 -6.73 -3.50 5.41
C SER A 116 -6.86 -3.10 3.94
N LEU A 117 -6.33 -3.92 3.02
CA LEU A 117 -6.47 -3.70 1.58
C LEU A 117 -7.93 -3.59 1.12
N THR A 118 -8.83 -4.34 1.77
CA THR A 118 -10.28 -4.25 1.50
C THR A 118 -10.84 -2.89 1.90
N ARG A 119 -10.42 -2.35 3.03
CA ARG A 119 -10.81 -1.01 3.46
C ARG A 119 -10.19 0.04 2.55
N MET A 120 -8.92 -0.08 2.24
CA MET A 120 -8.22 0.82 1.32
C MET A 120 -8.93 0.92 -0.04
N ARG A 121 -9.30 -0.22 -0.66
CA ARG A 121 -10.08 -0.22 -1.90
C ARG A 121 -11.39 0.56 -1.78
N ARG A 122 -12.08 0.47 -0.64
CA ARG A 122 -13.31 1.24 -0.39
C ARG A 122 -13.04 2.73 -0.22
N GLU A 123 -12.00 3.11 0.50
CA GLU A 123 -11.62 4.51 0.67
C GLU A 123 -11.22 5.15 -0.68
N ILE A 124 -10.44 4.43 -1.50
CA ILE A 124 -10.09 4.87 -2.85
C ILE A 124 -11.36 5.04 -3.70
N ALA A 125 -12.24 4.03 -3.73
CA ALA A 125 -13.51 4.10 -4.48
C ALA A 125 -14.37 5.28 -4.00
N HIS A 126 -14.43 5.54 -2.70
CA HIS A 126 -15.18 6.66 -2.12
C HIS A 126 -14.59 8.01 -2.55
N ALA A 127 -13.27 8.15 -2.58
CA ALA A 127 -12.61 9.36 -3.05
C ALA A 127 -12.98 9.67 -4.51
N PHE A 128 -12.91 8.67 -5.39
CA PHE A 128 -13.34 8.83 -6.79
C PHE A 128 -14.83 9.18 -6.91
N ASP A 129 -15.69 8.50 -6.16
CA ASP A 129 -17.14 8.75 -6.14
C ASP A 129 -17.46 10.19 -5.73
N LYS A 130 -16.84 10.67 -4.67
CA LYS A 130 -17.00 12.02 -4.13
C LYS A 130 -16.66 13.11 -5.16
N HIS A 131 -15.59 12.92 -5.92
CA HIS A 131 -15.09 13.96 -6.82
C HIS A 131 -15.61 13.84 -8.26
N LEU A 132 -16.01 12.66 -8.72
CA LEU A 132 -16.42 12.46 -10.11
C LEU A 132 -17.94 12.39 -10.29
N LYS A 133 -18.72 11.93 -9.31
CA LYS A 133 -20.19 11.97 -9.38
C LYS A 133 -20.77 13.36 -9.14
N THR A 134 -20.04 14.24 -8.45
CA THR A 134 -20.52 15.60 -8.15
C THR A 134 -20.38 16.57 -9.36
N VAL A 135 -19.78 16.13 -10.45
CA VAL A 135 -19.51 16.94 -11.66
C VAL A 135 -20.50 16.63 -12.81
N ALA A 136 -21.52 15.79 -12.59
CA ALA A 136 -22.55 15.46 -13.56
C ALA A 136 -23.82 16.32 -13.34
#